data_2a975dfc0547109ccf0382b31dfc140c
#
_entry.id   2a975dfc0547109ccf0382b31dfc140c
#
_cell.length_a   1.000
_cell.length_b   1.000
_cell.length_c   1.000
_cell.angle_alpha   90.00
_cell.angle_beta   90.00
_cell.angle_gamma   90.00
#
_symmetry.space_group_name_H-M   'P 1'
#
loop_
_entity.id
_entity.type
_entity.pdbx_description
1 polymer ?
#
loop_
_entity_poly.entity_id
_entity_poly.type
_entity_poly.pdbx_seq_one_letter_code
_entity_poly.pdbx_strand_id
1 'polypeptide(L)'
;MAISRGQLVKELLPGLNALFGLEYDRYDKEHEEIYDIESSDRAFEEEVMLTGFDTAPVKSEGAGVAFDQAQEAFTSRYTHETIALAFSITEEAVEDNLYDRLSARYTRALARSMANTKQVKSASVLNRAFNSSYPGGDTKELCATDHPTVGGANLRNELSTAADLNETSLEQALIDIAAFTDERGLKVALQGMKLILPKELQFTADRLLETPGRVATADNDINAIRNMGMIPEGYTVNHYLTDTDAWFIKTDCPNGFKMFNRAAIKTSMEADFDTGNVRYKARERYSFGWSDPRTVFGSPGA
;
A
#
# COMPACT_ATOMS: atom_id res chain seq x y z
N MET A 1 53.54 -11.63 3.52
CA MET A 1 52.56 -11.56 2.43
C MET A 1 51.55 -10.53 2.87
N ALA A 2 51.50 -9.36 2.28
CA ALA A 2 50.49 -8.36 2.61
C ALA A 2 49.20 -8.80 1.93
N ILE A 3 48.16 -9.00 2.70
CA ILE A 3 46.80 -9.25 2.19
C ILE A 3 46.38 -7.94 1.53
N SER A 4 46.13 -7.95 0.22
CA SER A 4 45.72 -6.75 -0.51
C SER A 4 44.30 -6.35 -0.11
N ARG A 5 44.05 -5.03 0.04
CA ARG A 5 42.68 -4.46 0.29
C ARG A 5 41.59 -5.04 -0.63
N GLY A 6 41.94 -5.34 -1.89
CA GLY A 6 41.02 -5.90 -2.85
C GLY A 6 40.55 -7.34 -2.54
N GLN A 7 41.35 -8.10 -1.77
CA GLN A 7 40.97 -9.44 -1.31
C GLN A 7 40.03 -9.38 -0.10
N LEU A 8 40.32 -8.48 0.86
CA LEU A 8 39.48 -8.28 2.05
C LEU A 8 38.05 -7.84 1.67
N VAL A 9 37.92 -6.90 0.74
CA VAL A 9 36.62 -6.42 0.23
C VAL A 9 35.83 -7.55 -0.46
N LYS A 10 36.51 -8.40 -1.21
CA LYS A 10 35.85 -9.52 -1.92
C LYS A 10 35.36 -10.63 -1.00
N GLU A 11 36.06 -10.89 0.09
CA GLU A 11 35.65 -11.92 1.06
C GLU A 11 34.52 -11.47 1.98
N LEU A 12 34.47 -10.18 2.31
CA LEU A 12 33.47 -9.61 3.21
C LEU A 12 32.12 -9.35 2.56
N LEU A 13 32.11 -8.95 1.30
CA LEU A 13 30.89 -8.60 0.59
C LEU A 13 29.82 -9.72 0.63
N PRO A 14 30.14 -11.00 0.40
CA PRO A 14 29.14 -12.07 0.49
C PRO A 14 28.54 -12.21 1.89
N GLY A 15 29.34 -12.11 2.94
CA GLY A 15 28.88 -12.20 4.33
C GLY A 15 27.98 -11.03 4.72
N LEU A 16 28.34 -9.80 4.37
CA LEU A 16 27.52 -8.62 4.62
C LEU A 16 26.20 -8.63 3.81
N ASN A 17 26.26 -9.08 2.57
CA ASN A 17 25.06 -9.20 1.73
C ASN A 17 24.10 -10.25 2.27
N ALA A 18 24.59 -11.41 2.72
CA ALA A 18 23.77 -12.45 3.36
C ALA A 18 23.13 -11.92 4.65
N LEU A 19 23.92 -11.23 5.50
CA LEU A 19 23.42 -10.64 6.74
C LEU A 19 22.38 -9.54 6.46
N PHE A 20 22.61 -8.72 5.45
CA PHE A 20 21.67 -7.69 5.03
C PHE A 20 20.34 -8.31 4.59
N GLY A 21 20.38 -9.33 3.73
CA GLY A 21 19.18 -10.03 3.26
C GLY A 21 18.39 -10.64 4.39
N LEU A 22 19.05 -11.38 5.29
CA LEU A 22 18.41 -11.99 6.46
C LEU A 22 17.73 -10.95 7.37
N GLU A 23 18.36 -9.81 7.60
CA GLU A 23 17.79 -8.77 8.45
C GLU A 23 16.70 -7.99 7.74
N TYR A 24 16.81 -7.76 6.43
CA TYR A 24 15.81 -7.07 5.64
C TYR A 24 14.49 -7.87 5.56
N ASP A 25 14.59 -9.19 5.38
CA ASP A 25 13.42 -10.08 5.31
C ASP A 25 12.83 -10.46 6.67
N ARG A 26 13.49 -10.06 7.76
CA ARG A 26 13.02 -10.34 9.13
C ARG A 26 11.80 -9.52 9.52
N TYR A 27 11.61 -8.35 8.94
CA TYR A 27 10.52 -7.44 9.28
C TYR A 27 9.28 -7.79 8.47
N ASP A 28 8.12 -7.75 9.13
CA ASP A 28 6.83 -7.99 8.48
C ASP A 28 6.62 -6.99 7.35
N LYS A 29 6.16 -7.52 6.24
CA LYS A 29 5.94 -6.74 5.00
C LYS A 29 4.46 -6.34 4.91
N GLU A 30 4.01 -5.49 5.83
CA GLU A 30 2.61 -5.05 5.93
C GLU A 30 2.06 -4.48 4.59
N HIS A 31 2.93 -3.92 3.76
CA HIS A 31 2.54 -3.39 2.45
C HIS A 31 2.10 -4.49 1.47
N GLU A 32 2.59 -5.73 1.59
CA GLU A 32 2.20 -6.84 0.72
C GLU A 32 0.73 -7.27 0.92
N GLU A 33 0.15 -6.95 2.08
CA GLU A 33 -1.26 -7.22 2.38
C GLU A 33 -2.22 -6.17 1.79
N ILE A 34 -1.69 -5.00 1.43
CA ILE A 34 -2.47 -3.86 0.95
C ILE A 34 -2.34 -3.70 -0.56
N TYR A 35 -1.11 -3.80 -1.07
CA TYR A 35 -0.77 -3.48 -2.45
C TYR A 35 -0.54 -4.71 -3.30
N ASP A 36 -1.01 -4.66 -4.54
CA ASP A 36 -0.63 -5.60 -5.58
C ASP A 36 0.74 -5.20 -6.13
N ILE A 37 1.69 -6.15 -6.12
CA ILE A 37 3.09 -5.88 -6.45
C ILE A 37 3.34 -6.24 -7.90
N GLU A 38 3.71 -5.24 -8.70
CA GLU A 38 4.07 -5.39 -10.10
C GLU A 38 5.52 -4.96 -10.34
N SER A 39 6.12 -5.48 -11.41
CA SER A 39 7.46 -5.06 -11.85
C SER A 39 7.36 -4.02 -12.94
N SER A 40 8.28 -3.04 -12.93
CA SER A 40 8.40 -2.01 -13.97
C SER A 40 9.79 -1.98 -14.54
N ASP A 41 9.90 -1.69 -15.84
CA ASP A 41 11.18 -1.43 -16.53
C ASP A 41 11.33 0.02 -17.03
N ARG A 42 10.33 0.86 -16.78
CA ARG A 42 10.24 2.26 -17.22
C ARG A 42 10.67 3.25 -16.13
N ALA A 43 10.71 4.52 -16.47
CA ALA A 43 10.99 5.61 -15.54
C ALA A 43 9.80 5.95 -14.64
N PHE A 44 8.60 5.76 -15.15
CA PHE A 44 7.30 5.90 -14.51
C PHE A 44 6.31 4.93 -15.18
N GLU A 45 5.24 4.59 -14.50
CA GLU A 45 4.11 3.86 -15.08
C GLU A 45 2.88 4.76 -15.09
N GLU A 46 2.05 4.57 -16.12
CA GLU A 46 0.76 5.25 -16.25
C GLU A 46 -0.32 4.20 -16.46
N GLU A 47 -1.34 4.27 -15.63
CA GLU A 47 -2.52 3.44 -15.74
C GLU A 47 -3.71 4.29 -16.12
N VAL A 48 -4.32 3.91 -17.23
CA VAL A 48 -5.51 4.57 -17.78
C VAL A 48 -6.73 3.80 -17.35
N MET A 49 -7.64 4.46 -16.65
CA MET A 49 -8.97 3.93 -16.36
C MET A 49 -9.81 4.06 -17.63
N LEU A 50 -10.41 2.96 -18.06
CA LEU A 50 -11.31 2.94 -19.21
C LEU A 50 -12.77 2.93 -18.72
N THR A 51 -13.62 3.74 -19.35
CA THR A 51 -15.05 3.60 -19.14
C THR A 51 -15.53 2.29 -19.73
N GLY A 52 -16.48 1.64 -19.09
CA GLY A 52 -17.21 0.54 -19.69
C GLY A 52 -18.16 1.01 -20.81
N PHE A 53 -19.08 0.15 -21.17
CA PHE A 53 -20.21 0.46 -22.03
C PHE A 53 -21.43 0.84 -21.18
N ASP A 54 -22.38 1.56 -21.78
CA ASP A 54 -23.66 1.87 -21.14
C ASP A 54 -24.59 0.64 -21.12
N THR A 55 -25.73 0.77 -20.46
CA THR A 55 -26.74 -0.29 -20.41
C THR A 55 -27.16 -0.72 -21.81
N ALA A 56 -27.04 -2.03 -22.09
CA ALA A 56 -27.45 -2.56 -23.38
C ALA A 56 -28.96 -2.38 -23.61
N PRO A 57 -29.40 -1.69 -24.70
CA PRO A 57 -30.79 -1.49 -24.99
C PRO A 57 -31.47 -2.79 -25.48
N VAL A 58 -32.77 -2.90 -25.25
CA VAL A 58 -33.57 -4.00 -25.79
C VAL A 58 -33.63 -3.87 -27.32
N LYS A 59 -33.19 -4.92 -28.02
CA LYS A 59 -33.27 -5.00 -29.48
C LYS A 59 -34.64 -5.52 -29.93
N SER A 60 -35.34 -4.73 -30.74
CA SER A 60 -36.57 -5.18 -31.38
C SER A 60 -36.27 -6.13 -32.55
N GLU A 61 -37.23 -7.00 -32.87
CA GLU A 61 -37.11 -7.89 -34.03
C GLU A 61 -36.93 -7.10 -35.34
N GLY A 62 -35.91 -7.48 -36.13
CA GLY A 62 -35.56 -6.78 -37.38
C GLY A 62 -34.78 -5.47 -37.23
N ALA A 63 -34.59 -4.96 -36.02
CA ALA A 63 -33.78 -3.75 -35.79
C ALA A 63 -32.29 -4.06 -35.82
N GLY A 64 -31.44 -3.03 -36.11
CA GLY A 64 -29.98 -3.10 -35.99
C GLY A 64 -29.53 -3.24 -34.54
N VAL A 65 -28.27 -3.65 -34.33
CA VAL A 65 -27.60 -3.64 -33.02
C VAL A 65 -27.19 -2.21 -32.72
N ALA A 66 -27.35 -1.75 -31.47
CA ALA A 66 -26.80 -0.49 -31.02
C ALA A 66 -25.27 -0.61 -30.87
N PHE A 67 -24.54 0.44 -31.23
CA PHE A 67 -23.09 0.54 -31.01
C PHE A 67 -22.85 1.59 -29.92
N ASP A 68 -21.98 1.26 -28.99
CA ASP A 68 -21.50 2.17 -27.96
C ASP A 68 -19.97 2.28 -28.02
N GLN A 69 -19.39 3.32 -27.47
CA GLN A 69 -17.95 3.61 -27.49
C GLN A 69 -17.44 3.74 -26.06
N ALA A 70 -16.45 2.92 -25.73
CA ALA A 70 -15.65 3.14 -24.52
C ALA A 70 -14.67 4.31 -24.77
N GLN A 71 -14.39 5.06 -23.71
CA GLN A 71 -13.42 6.17 -23.72
C GLN A 71 -12.50 6.10 -22.53
N GLU A 72 -11.38 6.78 -22.61
CA GLU A 72 -10.47 6.95 -21.48
C GLU A 72 -11.10 7.91 -20.46
N ALA A 73 -11.06 7.53 -19.17
CA ALA A 73 -11.56 8.35 -18.07
C ALA A 73 -10.41 9.14 -17.45
N PHE A 74 -9.67 8.52 -16.56
CA PHE A 74 -8.60 9.16 -15.81
C PHE A 74 -7.30 8.38 -15.95
N THR A 75 -6.17 9.10 -15.81
CA THR A 75 -4.84 8.50 -15.87
C THR A 75 -4.12 8.70 -14.55
N SER A 76 -3.75 7.62 -13.89
CA SER A 76 -2.92 7.62 -12.68
C SER A 76 -1.47 7.41 -13.05
N ARG A 77 -0.57 8.29 -12.55
CA ARG A 77 0.85 8.23 -12.84
C ARG A 77 1.67 7.86 -11.60
N TYR A 78 2.46 6.80 -11.73
CA TYR A 78 3.35 6.28 -10.71
C TYR A 78 4.80 6.68 -11.02
N THR A 79 5.32 7.65 -10.29
CA THR A 79 6.71 8.09 -10.45
C THR A 79 7.62 7.35 -9.48
N HIS A 80 8.59 6.59 -10.02
CA HIS A 80 9.48 5.79 -9.18
C HIS A 80 10.49 6.65 -8.42
N GLU A 81 10.52 6.48 -7.12
CA GLU A 81 11.50 7.09 -6.24
C GLU A 81 12.70 6.17 -6.00
N THR A 82 13.88 6.75 -5.91
CA THR A 82 15.09 6.01 -5.55
C THR A 82 15.37 6.19 -4.08
N ILE A 83 15.36 5.10 -3.32
CA ILE A 83 15.72 5.08 -1.91
C ILE A 83 17.10 4.48 -1.79
N ALA A 84 18.00 5.20 -1.17
CA ALA A 84 19.37 4.74 -0.97
C ALA A 84 19.94 5.28 0.35
N LEU A 85 20.71 4.44 1.01
CA LEU A 85 21.43 4.78 2.23
C LEU A 85 22.76 4.04 2.24
N ALA A 86 23.79 4.66 2.80
CA ALA A 86 25.12 4.10 2.90
C ALA A 86 25.76 4.39 4.26
N PHE A 87 26.72 3.58 4.64
CA PHE A 87 27.64 3.88 5.73
C PHE A 87 29.08 3.66 5.27
N SER A 88 30.02 4.28 5.97
CA SER A 88 31.46 4.11 5.76
C SER A 88 32.13 3.63 7.04
N ILE A 89 33.19 2.85 6.87
CA ILE A 89 34.06 2.39 7.93
C ILE A 89 35.45 2.94 7.61
N THR A 90 36.10 3.55 8.57
CA THR A 90 37.45 4.14 8.38
C THR A 90 38.52 3.07 8.25
N GLU A 91 39.65 3.42 7.62
CA GLU A 91 40.77 2.54 7.42
C GLU A 91 41.36 2.07 8.75
N GLU A 92 41.47 2.97 9.73
CA GLU A 92 41.98 2.65 11.05
C GLU A 92 41.12 1.64 11.79
N ALA A 93 39.78 1.76 11.67
CA ALA A 93 38.87 0.79 12.28
C ALA A 93 38.96 -0.59 11.64
N VAL A 94 39.36 -0.67 10.37
CA VAL A 94 39.65 -1.93 9.68
C VAL A 94 40.97 -2.52 10.16
N GLU A 95 42.02 -1.69 10.36
CA GLU A 95 43.34 -2.13 10.84
C GLU A 95 43.29 -2.63 12.28
N ASP A 96 42.50 -1.97 13.15
CA ASP A 96 42.36 -2.32 14.57
C ASP A 96 41.47 -3.55 14.81
N ASN A 97 41.04 -4.26 13.77
CA ASN A 97 40.17 -5.45 13.81
C ASN A 97 38.84 -5.27 14.57
N LEU A 98 38.39 -4.04 14.72
CA LEU A 98 37.03 -3.70 15.24
C LEU A 98 35.92 -3.94 14.20
N TYR A 99 36.31 -4.34 13.03
CA TYR A 99 35.58 -4.40 11.80
C TYR A 99 34.39 -5.38 11.84
N ASP A 100 34.60 -6.61 12.31
CA ASP A 100 33.55 -7.67 12.24
C ASP A 100 32.28 -7.32 13.05
N ARG A 101 32.46 -6.75 14.22
CA ARG A 101 31.34 -6.37 15.09
C ARG A 101 30.64 -5.10 14.62
N LEU A 102 31.39 -4.11 14.15
CA LEU A 102 30.83 -2.83 13.71
C LEU A 102 30.15 -2.96 12.37
N SER A 103 30.78 -3.62 11.38
CA SER A 103 30.17 -3.83 10.06
C SER A 103 28.85 -4.60 10.14
N ALA A 104 28.80 -5.66 10.93
CA ALA A 104 27.57 -6.45 11.14
C ALA A 104 26.46 -5.61 11.79
N ARG A 105 26.79 -4.76 12.77
CA ARG A 105 25.79 -3.88 13.42
C ARG A 105 25.26 -2.81 12.47
N TYR A 106 26.14 -2.17 11.72
CA TYR A 106 25.73 -1.14 10.76
C TYR A 106 24.97 -1.72 9.56
N THR A 107 25.34 -2.91 9.10
CA THR A 107 24.61 -3.61 8.04
C THR A 107 23.18 -3.95 8.48
N ARG A 108 22.99 -4.44 9.71
CA ARG A 108 21.63 -4.67 10.27
C ARG A 108 20.84 -3.37 10.40
N ALA A 109 21.49 -2.31 10.89
CA ALA A 109 20.85 -0.99 11.01
C ALA A 109 20.44 -0.43 9.65
N LEU A 110 21.29 -0.60 8.61
CA LEU A 110 20.99 -0.21 7.24
C LEU A 110 19.80 -0.99 6.69
N ALA A 111 19.79 -2.31 6.84
CA ALA A 111 18.69 -3.17 6.40
C ALA A 111 17.36 -2.77 7.05
N ARG A 112 17.37 -2.58 8.38
CA ARG A 112 16.21 -2.10 9.13
C ARG A 112 15.71 -0.74 8.65
N SER A 113 16.62 0.21 8.41
CA SER A 113 16.27 1.54 7.92
C SER A 113 15.61 1.49 6.54
N MET A 114 16.14 0.67 5.62
CA MET A 114 15.56 0.49 4.28
C MET A 114 14.17 -0.16 4.35
N ALA A 115 14.00 -1.23 5.13
CA ALA A 115 12.70 -1.89 5.34
C ALA A 115 11.68 -0.92 5.95
N ASN A 116 12.06 -0.19 7.02
CA ASN A 116 11.18 0.80 7.64
C ASN A 116 10.75 1.91 6.65
N THR A 117 11.67 2.42 5.84
CA THR A 117 11.35 3.46 4.85
C THR A 117 10.32 2.97 3.84
N LYS A 118 10.41 1.71 3.41
CA LYS A 118 9.43 1.11 2.51
C LYS A 118 8.04 1.07 3.13
N GLN A 119 7.92 0.63 4.38
CA GLN A 119 6.65 0.59 5.11
C GLN A 119 6.06 1.99 5.32
N VAL A 120 6.88 2.96 5.72
CA VAL A 120 6.44 4.36 5.87
C VAL A 120 5.94 4.94 4.54
N LYS A 121 6.63 4.63 3.43
CA LYS A 121 6.20 5.06 2.09
C LYS A 121 4.89 4.41 1.67
N SER A 122 4.69 3.14 1.94
CA SER A 122 3.42 2.46 1.66
C SER A 122 2.27 3.05 2.48
N ALA A 123 2.46 3.21 3.79
CA ALA A 123 1.45 3.80 4.67
C ALA A 123 1.15 5.27 4.35
N SER A 124 2.09 5.99 3.72
CA SER A 124 1.90 7.41 3.39
C SER A 124 0.74 7.65 2.42
N VAL A 125 0.36 6.68 1.61
CA VAL A 125 -0.80 6.77 0.70
C VAL A 125 -2.08 6.84 1.53
N LEU A 126 -2.23 5.95 2.52
CA LEU A 126 -3.39 5.94 3.43
C LEU A 126 -3.37 7.13 4.42
N ASN A 127 -2.19 7.51 4.93
CA ASN A 127 -2.05 8.68 5.81
C ASN A 127 -2.46 10.01 5.14
N ARG A 128 -2.51 10.04 3.81
CA ARG A 128 -2.91 11.18 2.99
C ARG A 128 -4.28 11.00 2.33
N ALA A 129 -4.99 9.92 2.67
CA ALA A 129 -6.22 9.52 2.00
C ALA A 129 -7.29 10.61 1.98
N PHE A 130 -7.37 11.42 3.03
CA PHE A 130 -8.34 12.50 3.19
C PHE A 130 -7.75 13.90 2.91
N ASN A 131 -6.56 13.99 2.30
CA ASN A 131 -5.87 15.26 2.09
C ASN A 131 -5.89 15.65 0.62
N SER A 132 -6.66 16.66 0.29
CA SER A 132 -6.81 17.21 -1.07
C SER A 132 -5.53 17.75 -1.73
N SER A 133 -4.44 17.92 -0.95
CA SER A 133 -3.12 18.28 -1.51
C SER A 133 -2.43 17.13 -2.23
N TYR A 134 -2.97 15.90 -2.17
CA TYR A 134 -2.42 14.70 -2.80
C TYR A 134 -3.44 14.04 -3.73
N PRO A 135 -3.81 14.72 -4.83
CA PRO A 135 -4.82 14.22 -5.75
C PRO A 135 -4.34 13.02 -6.55
N GLY A 136 -5.28 12.15 -6.89
CA GLY A 136 -5.10 11.05 -7.84
C GLY A 136 -5.28 11.48 -9.30
N GLY A 137 -5.49 10.50 -10.17
CA GLY A 137 -5.73 10.74 -11.59
C GLY A 137 -7.01 11.52 -11.89
N ASP A 138 -8.00 11.42 -11.03
CA ASP A 138 -9.30 12.11 -11.09
C ASP A 138 -9.31 13.50 -10.43
N THR A 139 -8.14 13.97 -10.00
CA THR A 139 -7.92 15.26 -9.32
C THR A 139 -8.47 15.36 -7.88
N LYS A 140 -8.94 14.25 -7.32
CA LYS A 140 -9.39 14.13 -5.93
C LYS A 140 -8.42 13.33 -5.09
N GLU A 141 -8.50 13.50 -3.76
CA GLU A 141 -7.83 12.64 -2.78
C GLU A 141 -8.33 11.20 -2.86
N LEU A 142 -7.63 10.27 -2.21
CA LEU A 142 -7.97 8.85 -2.25
C LEU A 142 -9.37 8.53 -1.70
N CYS A 143 -9.75 9.17 -0.59
CA CYS A 143 -11.09 9.08 -0.01
C CYS A 143 -11.75 10.44 -0.08
N ALA A 144 -12.85 10.53 -0.82
CA ALA A 144 -13.60 11.76 -1.01
C ALA A 144 -15.09 11.47 -1.21
N THR A 145 -15.92 12.50 -0.96
CA THR A 145 -17.37 12.42 -1.18
C THR A 145 -17.80 12.70 -2.62
N ASP A 146 -16.88 13.18 -3.48
CA ASP A 146 -17.19 13.77 -4.75
C ASP A 146 -16.21 13.43 -5.87
N HIS A 147 -15.74 12.17 -5.94
CA HIS A 147 -14.95 11.70 -7.09
C HIS A 147 -15.75 11.85 -8.38
N PRO A 148 -15.26 12.62 -9.37
CA PRO A 148 -15.98 12.83 -10.62
C PRO A 148 -16.01 11.52 -11.43
N THR A 149 -17.17 11.22 -12.02
CA THR A 149 -17.28 10.15 -13.01
C THR A 149 -17.54 10.72 -14.39
N VAL A 150 -17.20 9.99 -15.44
CA VAL A 150 -17.44 10.40 -16.83
C VAL A 150 -18.92 10.58 -17.12
N GLY A 151 -19.79 9.83 -16.47
CA GLY A 151 -21.25 9.96 -16.55
C GLY A 151 -21.83 11.20 -15.85
N GLY A 152 -20.99 12.00 -15.16
CA GLY A 152 -21.38 13.25 -14.47
C GLY A 152 -21.99 13.04 -13.08
N ALA A 153 -22.09 11.81 -12.59
CA ALA A 153 -22.40 11.52 -11.19
C ALA A 153 -21.12 11.59 -10.34
N ASN A 154 -21.25 11.80 -9.04
CA ASN A 154 -20.12 11.71 -8.13
C ASN A 154 -20.12 10.34 -7.44
N LEU A 155 -18.95 9.72 -7.38
CA LEU A 155 -18.70 8.54 -6.55
C LEU A 155 -18.24 9.01 -5.16
N ARG A 156 -18.75 8.36 -4.12
CA ARG A 156 -18.35 8.60 -2.74
C ARG A 156 -17.75 7.31 -2.15
N ASN A 157 -16.53 7.38 -1.67
CA ASN A 157 -15.84 6.27 -1.02
C ASN A 157 -15.42 6.58 0.42
N GLU A 158 -16.11 7.51 1.06
CA GLU A 158 -16.01 7.80 2.49
C GLU A 158 -17.40 7.93 3.12
N LEU A 159 -17.49 7.87 4.44
CA LEU A 159 -18.75 8.13 5.15
C LEU A 159 -19.21 9.57 4.93
N SER A 160 -20.53 9.79 4.79
CA SER A 160 -21.09 11.15 4.67
C SER A 160 -20.84 12.04 5.89
N THR A 161 -20.66 11.42 7.03
CA THR A 161 -20.24 12.04 8.28
C THR A 161 -19.15 11.15 8.86
N ALA A 162 -18.00 11.73 9.18
CA ALA A 162 -16.89 11.02 9.80
C ALA A 162 -17.36 10.31 11.08
N ALA A 163 -16.92 9.08 11.26
CA ALA A 163 -17.31 8.25 12.39
C ALA A 163 -16.21 7.27 12.77
N ASP A 164 -16.06 7.05 14.07
CA ASP A 164 -15.19 6.03 14.61
C ASP A 164 -15.61 4.63 14.19
N LEU A 165 -14.66 3.69 14.26
CA LEU A 165 -14.92 2.28 13.95
C LEU A 165 -15.88 1.68 14.98
N ASN A 166 -17.08 1.43 14.58
CA ASN A 166 -18.10 0.72 15.34
C ASN A 166 -18.96 -0.14 14.39
N GLU A 167 -19.86 -0.95 14.95
CA GLU A 167 -20.74 -1.83 14.17
C GLU A 167 -21.56 -1.06 13.14
N THR A 168 -22.21 0.03 13.55
CA THR A 168 -23.09 0.81 12.66
C THR A 168 -22.32 1.50 11.53
N SER A 169 -21.15 2.10 11.83
CA SER A 169 -20.33 2.74 10.81
C SER A 169 -19.75 1.73 9.81
N LEU A 170 -19.38 0.53 10.29
CA LEU A 170 -18.88 -0.55 9.45
C LEU A 170 -19.97 -1.13 8.55
N GLU A 171 -21.18 -1.37 9.09
CA GLU A 171 -22.34 -1.79 8.31
C GLU A 171 -22.69 -0.78 7.23
N GLN A 172 -22.71 0.53 7.56
CA GLN A 172 -23.00 1.58 6.57
C GLN A 172 -21.94 1.61 5.46
N ALA A 173 -20.65 1.49 5.81
CA ALA A 173 -19.59 1.43 4.82
C ALA A 173 -19.73 0.25 3.86
N LEU A 174 -20.09 -0.94 4.36
CA LEU A 174 -20.31 -2.12 3.53
C LEU A 174 -21.54 -1.96 2.60
N ILE A 175 -22.60 -1.28 3.07
CA ILE A 175 -23.74 -0.93 2.23
C ILE A 175 -23.36 0.05 1.12
N ASP A 176 -22.57 1.07 1.46
CA ASP A 176 -22.08 2.07 0.51
C ASP A 176 -21.15 1.45 -0.54
N ILE A 177 -20.26 0.52 -0.16
CA ILE A 177 -19.41 -0.25 -1.09
C ILE A 177 -20.28 -1.07 -2.07
N ALA A 178 -21.30 -1.77 -1.58
CA ALA A 178 -22.19 -2.55 -2.44
C ALA A 178 -23.02 -1.70 -3.41
N ALA A 179 -23.13 -0.40 -3.13
CA ALA A 179 -23.84 0.56 -3.97
C ALA A 179 -22.94 1.21 -5.03
N PHE A 180 -21.64 0.91 -5.07
CA PHE A 180 -20.70 1.50 -6.02
C PHE A 180 -21.13 1.29 -7.49
N THR A 181 -20.87 2.31 -8.28
CA THR A 181 -21.13 2.31 -9.73
C THR A 181 -19.84 2.53 -10.51
N ASP A 182 -19.85 2.10 -11.76
CA ASP A 182 -18.79 2.41 -12.70
C ASP A 182 -18.84 3.89 -13.18
N GLU A 183 -17.97 4.22 -14.15
CA GLU A 183 -17.86 5.57 -14.72
C GLU A 183 -19.13 6.03 -15.47
N ARG A 184 -20.06 5.11 -15.80
CA ARG A 184 -21.31 5.39 -16.49
C ARG A 184 -22.55 5.18 -15.64
N GLY A 185 -22.38 4.83 -14.36
CA GLY A 185 -23.46 4.64 -13.40
C GLY A 185 -24.01 3.21 -13.33
N LEU A 186 -23.38 2.23 -13.99
CA LEU A 186 -23.73 0.82 -13.84
C LEU A 186 -23.20 0.30 -12.50
N LYS A 187 -24.00 -0.51 -11.80
CA LYS A 187 -23.57 -1.12 -10.53
C LYS A 187 -22.49 -2.14 -10.76
N VAL A 188 -21.40 -2.03 -10.00
CA VAL A 188 -20.24 -2.93 -10.08
C VAL A 188 -20.33 -4.07 -9.07
N ALA A 189 -21.16 -3.94 -8.02
CA ALA A 189 -21.38 -4.91 -6.95
C ALA A 189 -20.07 -5.35 -6.25
N LEU A 190 -19.22 -4.39 -5.90
CA LEU A 190 -17.99 -4.64 -5.16
C LEU A 190 -18.27 -5.07 -3.72
N GLN A 191 -17.32 -5.77 -3.13
CA GLN A 191 -17.36 -6.25 -1.74
C GLN A 191 -16.15 -5.74 -0.95
N GLY A 192 -16.37 -5.50 0.35
CA GLY A 192 -15.27 -5.25 1.28
C GLY A 192 -14.50 -6.53 1.54
N MET A 193 -13.20 -6.54 1.31
CA MET A 193 -12.35 -7.72 1.47
C MET A 193 -11.58 -7.73 2.78
N LYS A 194 -10.94 -6.62 3.11
CA LYS A 194 -10.04 -6.52 4.26
C LYS A 194 -10.17 -5.17 4.97
N LEU A 195 -10.22 -5.18 6.29
CA LEU A 195 -10.19 -3.98 7.11
C LEU A 195 -8.74 -3.61 7.43
N ILE A 196 -8.33 -2.38 7.12
CA ILE A 196 -7.00 -1.82 7.40
C ILE A 196 -7.15 -0.78 8.49
N LEU A 197 -6.36 -0.88 9.55
CA LEU A 197 -6.50 -0.03 10.73
C LEU A 197 -5.17 0.22 11.45
N PRO A 198 -5.07 1.31 12.24
CA PRO A 198 -3.94 1.55 13.12
C PRO A 198 -3.98 0.59 14.32
N LYS A 199 -2.86 0.48 15.01
CA LYS A 199 -2.69 -0.41 16.17
C LYS A 199 -3.67 -0.12 17.33
N GLU A 200 -4.15 1.11 17.45
CA GLU A 200 -5.10 1.55 18.48
C GLU A 200 -6.47 0.88 18.32
N LEU A 201 -6.89 0.61 17.09
CA LEU A 201 -8.20 0.03 16.77
C LEU A 201 -8.22 -1.50 16.70
N GLN A 202 -7.07 -2.19 16.83
CA GLN A 202 -6.98 -3.64 16.66
C GLN A 202 -7.94 -4.44 17.55
N PHE A 203 -8.07 -4.06 18.83
CA PHE A 203 -8.98 -4.77 19.76
C PHE A 203 -10.46 -4.48 19.48
N THR A 204 -10.76 -3.34 18.89
CA THR A 204 -12.11 -3.01 18.43
C THR A 204 -12.46 -3.83 17.20
N ALA A 205 -11.56 -3.94 16.24
CA ALA A 205 -11.73 -4.76 15.05
C ALA A 205 -11.91 -6.24 15.39
N ASP A 206 -11.10 -6.80 16.28
CA ASP A 206 -11.22 -8.19 16.73
C ASP A 206 -12.60 -8.45 17.34
N ARG A 207 -13.08 -7.55 18.21
CA ARG A 207 -14.43 -7.65 18.78
C ARG A 207 -15.54 -7.56 17.74
N LEU A 208 -15.38 -6.72 16.72
CA LEU A 208 -16.40 -6.56 15.67
C LEU A 208 -16.42 -7.74 14.68
N LEU A 209 -15.25 -8.30 14.34
CA LEU A 209 -15.15 -9.31 13.30
C LEU A 209 -15.18 -10.74 13.85
N GLU A 210 -14.64 -10.97 15.07
CA GLU A 210 -14.46 -12.35 15.58
C GLU A 210 -15.48 -12.76 16.63
N THR A 211 -16.17 -11.83 17.28
CA THR A 211 -17.14 -12.17 18.32
C THR A 211 -18.45 -12.72 17.72
N PRO A 212 -18.98 -13.85 18.18
CA PRO A 212 -20.23 -14.42 17.67
C PRO A 212 -21.47 -13.62 18.05
N GLY A 213 -21.47 -12.94 19.18
CA GLY A 213 -22.54 -12.09 19.64
C GLY A 213 -22.27 -10.61 19.39
N ARG A 214 -23.32 -9.82 19.35
CA ARG A 214 -23.24 -8.37 19.17
C ARG A 214 -22.56 -7.72 20.39
N VAL A 215 -21.63 -6.82 20.13
CA VAL A 215 -20.89 -6.13 21.20
C VAL A 215 -21.79 -5.14 21.92
N ALA A 216 -21.71 -5.11 23.27
CA ALA A 216 -22.43 -4.20 24.15
C ALA A 216 -23.98 -4.32 24.17
N THR A 217 -24.56 -5.46 23.79
CA THR A 217 -25.98 -5.75 23.98
C THR A 217 -26.20 -6.76 25.10
N ALA A 218 -27.29 -6.61 25.84
CA ALA A 218 -27.71 -7.54 26.90
C ALA A 218 -28.52 -8.72 26.31
N ASP A 219 -29.06 -8.54 25.14
CA ASP A 219 -29.92 -9.48 24.44
C ASP A 219 -29.04 -10.31 23.48
N ASN A 220 -28.88 -11.50 23.60
CA ASN A 220 -28.06 -12.47 22.85
C ASN A 220 -28.13 -12.32 21.30
N ASP A 221 -27.97 -11.09 20.82
CA ASP A 221 -28.03 -10.70 19.42
C ASP A 221 -26.84 -11.28 18.62
N ILE A 222 -27.09 -11.66 17.40
CA ILE A 222 -26.08 -12.22 16.50
C ILE A 222 -25.26 -11.07 15.88
N ASN A 223 -23.94 -11.21 15.86
CA ASN A 223 -23.07 -10.33 15.05
C ASN A 223 -23.27 -10.63 13.56
N ALA A 224 -23.96 -9.74 12.88
CA ALA A 224 -24.31 -9.90 11.47
C ALA A 224 -23.08 -9.88 10.55
N ILE A 225 -22.11 -9.02 10.82
CA ILE A 225 -20.90 -8.84 10.00
C ILE A 225 -20.12 -10.16 9.94
N ARG A 226 -19.89 -10.78 11.11
CA ARG A 226 -19.21 -12.06 11.21
C ARG A 226 -20.04 -13.19 10.59
N ASN A 227 -21.32 -13.26 10.92
CA ASN A 227 -22.19 -14.36 10.50
C ASN A 227 -22.36 -14.40 8.97
N MET A 228 -22.39 -13.26 8.32
CA MET A 228 -22.46 -13.13 6.86
C MET A 228 -21.11 -13.24 6.17
N GLY A 229 -19.99 -13.18 6.91
CA GLY A 229 -18.64 -13.18 6.34
C GLY A 229 -18.38 -11.97 5.43
N MET A 230 -18.84 -10.78 5.84
CA MET A 230 -18.80 -9.58 5.01
C MET A 230 -17.39 -9.05 4.74
N ILE A 231 -16.41 -9.43 5.55
CA ILE A 231 -14.99 -9.09 5.39
C ILE A 231 -14.18 -10.41 5.41
N PRO A 232 -14.08 -11.10 4.27
CA PRO A 232 -13.55 -12.48 4.23
C PRO A 232 -12.05 -12.58 4.55
N GLU A 233 -11.26 -11.53 4.30
CA GLU A 233 -9.83 -11.50 4.62
C GLU A 233 -9.54 -10.95 6.03
N GLY A 234 -10.58 -10.66 6.82
CA GLY A 234 -10.43 -10.17 8.18
C GLY A 234 -9.85 -8.75 8.24
N TYR A 235 -8.92 -8.52 9.18
CA TYR A 235 -8.28 -7.21 9.34
C TYR A 235 -6.76 -7.30 9.34
N THR A 236 -6.12 -6.21 8.94
CA THR A 236 -4.67 -6.02 9.07
C THR A 236 -4.37 -4.74 9.86
N VAL A 237 -3.38 -4.84 10.74
CA VAL A 237 -2.91 -3.71 11.54
C VAL A 237 -1.69 -3.11 10.85
N ASN A 238 -1.78 -1.86 10.43
CA ASN A 238 -0.65 -1.14 9.88
C ASN A 238 -0.04 -0.22 10.94
N HIS A 239 1.16 -0.56 11.40
CA HIS A 239 1.87 0.15 12.46
C HIS A 239 2.39 1.55 12.05
N TYR A 240 2.36 1.86 10.76
CA TYR A 240 2.87 3.11 10.20
C TYR A 240 1.75 4.11 9.87
N LEU A 241 0.50 3.79 10.17
CA LEU A 241 -0.58 4.76 10.16
C LEU A 241 -0.36 5.77 11.30
N THR A 242 -0.49 7.04 10.97
CA THR A 242 -0.27 8.16 11.90
C THR A 242 -1.54 8.61 12.59
N ASP A 243 -2.66 8.42 11.93
CA ASP A 243 -3.99 8.68 12.47
C ASP A 243 -4.42 7.50 13.34
N THR A 244 -4.94 7.77 14.54
CA THR A 244 -5.23 6.75 15.56
C THR A 244 -6.64 6.21 15.51
N ASP A 245 -7.53 6.87 14.79
CA ASP A 245 -8.96 6.56 14.66
C ASP A 245 -9.44 6.40 13.23
N ALA A 246 -8.61 6.74 12.24
CA ALA A 246 -8.90 6.45 10.83
C ALA A 246 -8.90 4.95 10.55
N TRP A 247 -9.86 4.50 9.75
CA TRP A 247 -9.97 3.11 9.32
C TRP A 247 -10.39 3.01 7.86
N PHE A 248 -9.99 1.91 7.21
CA PHE A 248 -10.18 1.71 5.78
C PHE A 248 -10.64 0.29 5.49
N ILE A 249 -11.48 0.12 4.48
CA ILE A 249 -11.89 -1.18 3.95
C ILE A 249 -11.35 -1.29 2.53
N LYS A 250 -10.42 -2.23 2.29
CA LYS A 250 -9.99 -2.62 0.94
C LYS A 250 -11.10 -3.41 0.28
N THR A 251 -11.42 -3.08 -0.98
CA THR A 251 -12.42 -3.78 -1.78
C THR A 251 -11.77 -4.76 -2.76
N ASP A 252 -12.59 -5.56 -3.44
CA ASP A 252 -12.20 -6.45 -4.54
C ASP A 252 -12.08 -5.72 -5.91
N CYS A 253 -12.00 -4.39 -5.91
CA CYS A 253 -11.88 -3.61 -7.13
C CYS A 253 -10.57 -3.95 -7.87
N PRO A 254 -10.63 -4.34 -9.14
CA PRO A 254 -9.43 -4.58 -9.95
C PRO A 254 -8.67 -3.26 -10.17
N ASN A 255 -7.35 -3.35 -10.32
CA ASN A 255 -6.47 -2.18 -10.53
C ASN A 255 -6.54 -1.13 -9.41
N GLY A 256 -6.65 -1.60 -8.17
CA GLY A 256 -6.73 -0.76 -7.00
C GLY A 256 -5.39 -0.20 -6.51
N PHE A 257 -4.98 -0.64 -5.33
CA PHE A 257 -3.67 -0.29 -4.77
C PHE A 257 -2.55 -1.03 -5.49
N LYS A 258 -1.55 -0.30 -5.99
CA LYS A 258 -0.41 -0.88 -6.69
C LYS A 258 0.92 -0.40 -6.14
N MET A 259 1.87 -1.33 -6.11
CA MET A 259 3.27 -1.07 -5.91
C MET A 259 4.05 -1.50 -7.15
N PHE A 260 4.71 -0.57 -7.81
CA PHE A 260 5.64 -0.89 -8.90
C PHE A 260 7.06 -0.99 -8.38
N ASN A 261 7.66 -2.18 -8.51
CA ASN A 261 9.05 -2.42 -8.17
C ASN A 261 9.92 -2.22 -9.42
N ARG A 262 10.61 -1.07 -9.50
CA ARG A 262 11.50 -0.73 -10.64
C ARG A 262 12.87 -1.36 -10.50
N ALA A 263 13.43 -1.40 -9.31
CA ALA A 263 14.69 -2.06 -9.00
C ALA A 263 14.63 -2.66 -7.60
N ALA A 264 14.73 -3.98 -7.53
CA ALA A 264 14.87 -4.69 -6.27
C ALA A 264 16.08 -4.16 -5.50
N ILE A 265 16.07 -4.38 -4.19
CA ILE A 265 17.15 -3.93 -3.33
C ILE A 265 18.48 -4.51 -3.80
N LYS A 266 19.46 -3.63 -3.98
CA LYS A 266 20.83 -3.98 -4.36
C LYS A 266 21.81 -3.35 -3.39
N THR A 267 22.78 -4.13 -2.96
CA THR A 267 23.88 -3.70 -2.13
C THR A 267 25.14 -3.61 -2.96
N SER A 268 26.02 -2.68 -2.61
CA SER A 268 27.36 -2.57 -3.19
C SER A 268 28.34 -2.03 -2.17
N MET A 269 29.59 -2.47 -2.30
CA MET A 269 30.71 -2.06 -1.45
C MET A 269 31.84 -1.57 -2.32
N GLU A 270 32.45 -0.46 -1.94
CA GLU A 270 33.57 0.17 -2.64
C GLU A 270 34.51 0.81 -1.63
N ALA A 271 35.81 0.70 -1.89
CA ALA A 271 36.83 1.40 -1.11
C ALA A 271 37.11 2.76 -1.76
N ASP A 272 37.14 3.81 -0.96
CA ASP A 272 37.53 5.14 -1.40
C ASP A 272 39.07 5.24 -1.48
N PHE A 273 39.57 5.66 -2.63
CA PHE A 273 41.01 5.74 -2.87
C PHE A 273 41.67 6.86 -2.02
N ASP A 274 41.00 7.99 -1.88
CA ASP A 274 41.58 9.18 -1.23
C ASP A 274 41.64 9.05 0.30
N THR A 275 40.58 8.46 0.90
CA THR A 275 40.41 8.36 2.35
C THR A 275 40.70 6.96 2.90
N GLY A 276 40.86 5.95 2.05
CA GLY A 276 40.99 4.55 2.45
C GLY A 276 39.75 3.90 3.04
N ASN A 277 38.68 4.65 3.24
CA ASN A 277 37.46 4.18 3.86
C ASN A 277 36.71 3.15 2.99
N VAL A 278 36.10 2.17 3.64
CA VAL A 278 35.21 1.21 2.99
C VAL A 278 33.79 1.71 3.08
N ARG A 279 33.12 1.88 1.94
CA ARG A 279 31.73 2.34 1.85
C ARG A 279 30.82 1.18 1.45
N TYR A 280 29.73 0.99 2.19
CA TYR A 280 28.70 0.03 1.89
C TYR A 280 27.37 0.74 1.72
N LYS A 281 26.67 0.50 0.60
CA LYS A 281 25.38 1.12 0.29
C LYS A 281 24.34 0.08 -0.06
N ALA A 282 23.10 0.37 0.29
CA ALA A 282 21.90 -0.28 -0.21
C ALA A 282 21.09 0.70 -1.05
N ARG A 283 20.46 0.22 -2.11
CA ARG A 283 19.61 1.01 -3.00
C ARG A 283 18.47 0.16 -3.52
N GLU A 284 17.28 0.73 -3.54
CA GLU A 284 16.10 0.19 -4.20
C GLU A 284 15.33 1.30 -4.92
N ARG A 285 14.42 0.95 -5.84
CA ARG A 285 13.60 1.92 -6.55
C ARG A 285 12.21 1.37 -6.77
N TYR A 286 11.19 2.09 -6.31
CA TYR A 286 9.79 1.70 -6.35
C TYR A 286 8.85 2.91 -6.30
N SER A 287 7.56 2.66 -6.50
CA SER A 287 6.48 3.63 -6.27
C SER A 287 5.27 2.93 -5.67
N PHE A 288 4.52 3.65 -4.84
CA PHE A 288 3.23 3.25 -4.31
C PHE A 288 2.16 4.22 -4.79
N GLY A 289 0.95 3.72 -5.00
CA GLY A 289 -0.18 4.55 -5.38
C GLY A 289 -1.46 3.73 -5.57
N TRP A 290 -2.42 4.37 -6.19
CA TRP A 290 -3.72 3.80 -6.50
C TRP A 290 -4.20 4.29 -7.86
N SER A 291 -5.00 3.49 -8.56
CA SER A 291 -5.50 3.83 -9.90
C SER A 291 -7.00 4.05 -9.90
N ASP A 292 -7.75 3.29 -9.09
CA ASP A 292 -9.21 3.40 -8.96
C ASP A 292 -9.59 3.75 -7.52
N PRO A 293 -10.35 4.84 -7.26
CA PRO A 293 -10.80 5.21 -5.91
C PRO A 293 -11.74 4.17 -5.29
N ARG A 294 -12.37 3.29 -6.08
CA ARG A 294 -13.22 2.19 -5.58
C ARG A 294 -12.46 1.11 -4.83
N THR A 295 -11.14 1.15 -4.88
CA THR A 295 -10.26 0.18 -4.19
C THR A 295 -10.38 0.24 -2.68
N VAL A 296 -10.80 1.37 -2.14
CA VAL A 296 -10.88 1.61 -0.71
C VAL A 296 -12.12 2.41 -0.36
N PHE A 297 -12.67 2.12 0.81
CA PHE A 297 -13.63 2.96 1.50
C PHE A 297 -13.03 3.34 2.85
N GLY A 298 -13.10 4.60 3.24
CA GLY A 298 -12.45 5.07 4.46
C GLY A 298 -13.32 5.99 5.31
N SER A 299 -12.87 6.15 6.55
CA SER A 299 -13.34 7.18 7.48
C SER A 299 -12.17 7.73 8.25
N PRO A 300 -12.06 9.06 8.40
CA PRO A 300 -10.98 9.67 9.19
C PRO A 300 -11.19 9.55 10.71
N GLY A 301 -12.29 8.91 11.17
CA GLY A 301 -12.70 8.95 12.57
C GLY A 301 -13.47 10.24 12.92
N ALA A 302 -13.88 10.41 14.18
CA ALA A 302 -14.68 11.55 14.66
C ALA A 302 -14.02 12.26 15.83
#